data_864918ec90ce32c9264a81808e88e041
#
_entry.id   864918ec90ce32c9264a81808e88e041
#
_cell.length_a   1.000
_cell.length_b   1.000
_cell.length_c   1.000
_cell.angle_alpha   90.00
_cell.angle_beta   90.00
_cell.angle_gamma   90.00
#
_symmetry.space_group_name_H-M   'P 1'
#
loop_
_entity.id
_entity.type
_entity.pdbx_description
1 polymer ?
#
loop_
_entity_poly.entity_id
_entity_poly.type
_entity_poly.pdbx_seq_one_letter_code
_entity_poly.pdbx_strand_id
1 'polypeptide(L)'
;GSLYGGSWQVRVPSVSLTGNVKQNAVNVKGSLYGNSYNQWNIPGISLLLGQNRLDVKGTLADKINLDATIDASHLNNALPGLGGVVTGAINARGTLQQPELQADLNGRGLRWQQLSIGSFSLKGNVSSAQQIAGKLALRVSQLQQAALKISSIVLDASGSEKQHQLKLTVAGEPVSGQLQLNGSFDRQTQRWQGALSNTRFDTPVGEWRLSKAVSLDYKNVQKTITVGTHCWLN
;
A
#
# COMPACT_ATOMS: atom_id res chain seq x y z
N GLY A 1 -18.52 2.02 -30.32
CA GLY A 1 -17.94 0.68 -30.23
C GLY A 1 -18.35 -0.16 -31.41
N SER A 2 -17.44 -0.93 -31.95
CA SER A 2 -17.70 -1.90 -33.02
C SER A 2 -17.36 -3.32 -32.55
N LEU A 3 -18.25 -4.26 -32.81
CA LEU A 3 -18.04 -5.69 -32.59
C LEU A 3 -17.97 -6.34 -33.97
N TYR A 4 -16.82 -6.88 -34.33
CA TYR A 4 -16.63 -7.67 -35.56
C TYR A 4 -15.87 -8.94 -35.24
N GLY A 5 -16.42 -10.11 -35.57
CA GLY A 5 -15.71 -11.39 -35.51
C GLY A 5 -15.11 -11.77 -34.16
N GLY A 6 -15.77 -11.42 -33.05
CA GLY A 6 -15.24 -11.68 -31.70
C GLY A 6 -14.21 -10.67 -31.18
N SER A 7 -13.79 -9.69 -32.00
CA SER A 7 -12.97 -8.57 -31.57
C SER A 7 -13.84 -7.34 -31.24
N TRP A 8 -13.49 -6.62 -30.21
CA TRP A 8 -14.17 -5.38 -29.83
C TRP A 8 -13.18 -4.23 -29.69
N GLN A 9 -13.67 -3.04 -29.95
CA GLN A 9 -12.95 -1.79 -29.68
C GLN A 9 -13.88 -0.83 -28.94
N VAL A 10 -13.36 -0.22 -27.90
CA VAL A 10 -14.01 0.85 -27.15
C VAL A 10 -13.21 2.12 -27.34
N ARG A 11 -13.90 3.15 -27.78
CA ARG A 11 -13.33 4.48 -27.92
C ARG A 11 -14.24 5.48 -27.21
N VAL A 12 -13.72 6.05 -26.15
CA VAL A 12 -14.39 7.11 -25.39
C VAL A 12 -13.52 8.35 -25.50
N PRO A 13 -13.74 9.18 -26.52
CA PRO A 13 -12.89 10.34 -26.78
C PRO A 13 -13.04 11.43 -25.72
N SER A 14 -14.18 11.46 -25.05
CA SER A 14 -14.44 12.36 -23.94
C SER A 14 -15.43 11.74 -22.97
N VAL A 15 -15.03 11.66 -21.73
CA VAL A 15 -15.91 11.37 -20.57
C VAL A 15 -16.07 12.67 -19.81
N SER A 16 -17.30 13.03 -19.51
CA SER A 16 -17.59 14.10 -18.56
C SER A 16 -18.79 13.64 -17.72
N LEU A 17 -18.52 13.24 -16.49
CA LEU A 17 -19.51 12.85 -15.51
C LEU A 17 -19.47 13.85 -14.36
N THR A 18 -20.62 14.42 -14.05
CA THR A 18 -20.77 15.33 -12.92
C THR A 18 -21.85 14.80 -12.00
N GLY A 19 -21.63 14.92 -10.71
CA GLY A 19 -22.56 14.49 -9.69
C GLY A 19 -22.22 15.10 -8.34
N ASN A 20 -22.93 14.67 -7.32
CA ASN A 20 -22.68 15.08 -5.94
C ASN A 20 -22.66 13.84 -5.05
N VAL A 21 -21.65 13.78 -4.18
CA VAL A 21 -21.57 12.79 -3.10
C VAL A 21 -21.56 13.55 -1.79
N LYS A 22 -22.61 13.38 -0.97
CA LYS A 22 -22.77 14.06 0.33
C LYS A 22 -22.48 15.57 0.24
N GLN A 23 -23.11 16.25 -0.74
CA GLN A 23 -23.00 17.69 -1.04
C GLN A 23 -21.65 18.14 -1.65
N ASN A 24 -20.71 17.24 -1.87
CA ASN A 24 -19.47 17.56 -2.57
C ASN A 24 -19.57 17.22 -4.05
N ALA A 25 -19.17 18.16 -4.89
CA ALA A 25 -19.17 17.99 -6.33
C ALA A 25 -18.16 16.89 -6.73
N VAL A 26 -18.63 15.94 -7.51
CA VAL A 26 -17.81 14.93 -8.18
C VAL A 26 -17.75 15.23 -9.65
N ASN A 27 -16.57 15.25 -10.20
CA ASN A 27 -16.34 15.47 -11.62
C ASN A 27 -15.29 14.49 -12.14
N VAL A 28 -15.69 13.70 -13.13
CA VAL A 28 -14.77 12.81 -13.85
C VAL A 28 -14.65 13.30 -15.26
N LYS A 29 -13.43 13.58 -15.69
CA LYS A 29 -13.12 14.00 -17.07
C LYS A 29 -12.00 13.15 -17.62
N GLY A 30 -12.05 12.85 -18.91
CA GLY A 30 -10.96 12.17 -19.55
C GLY A 30 -11.31 11.46 -20.83
N SER A 31 -10.39 10.65 -21.30
CA SER A 31 -10.52 9.82 -22.48
C SER A 31 -9.92 8.44 -22.25
N LEU A 32 -10.49 7.45 -22.92
CA LEU A 32 -10.12 6.06 -22.78
C LEU A 32 -10.30 5.35 -24.13
N TYR A 33 -9.30 4.59 -24.53
CA TYR A 33 -9.33 3.74 -25.71
C TYR A 33 -8.90 2.32 -25.32
N GLY A 34 -9.63 1.30 -25.78
CA GLY A 34 -9.30 -0.08 -25.49
C GLY A 34 -9.79 -1.03 -26.57
N ASN A 35 -9.23 -2.25 -26.59
CA ASN A 35 -9.62 -3.32 -27.50
C ASN A 35 -9.55 -4.71 -26.84
N SER A 36 -10.05 -5.70 -27.57
CA SER A 36 -10.10 -7.12 -27.17
C SER A 36 -8.72 -7.76 -26.96
N TYR A 37 -7.63 -7.12 -27.39
CA TYR A 37 -6.26 -7.58 -27.18
C TYR A 37 -5.64 -7.03 -25.88
N ASN A 38 -6.47 -6.54 -24.95
CA ASN A 38 -6.04 -5.90 -23.71
C ASN A 38 -5.11 -4.69 -23.91
N GLN A 39 -5.25 -4.01 -25.04
CA GLN A 39 -4.51 -2.77 -25.31
C GLN A 39 -5.37 -1.59 -24.89
N TRP A 40 -4.91 -0.86 -23.89
CA TRP A 40 -5.59 0.32 -23.34
C TRP A 40 -4.68 1.54 -23.45
N ASN A 41 -5.25 2.63 -23.91
CA ASN A 41 -4.62 3.94 -23.90
C ASN A 41 -5.49 4.91 -23.12
N ILE A 42 -4.90 5.51 -22.10
CA ILE A 42 -5.51 6.50 -21.20
C ILE A 42 -4.73 7.80 -21.37
N PRO A 43 -5.10 8.67 -22.32
CA PRO A 43 -4.42 9.96 -22.49
C PRO A 43 -4.48 10.81 -21.23
N GLY A 44 -5.56 10.68 -20.48
CA GLY A 44 -5.73 11.27 -19.16
C GLY A 44 -7.15 11.07 -18.65
N ILE A 45 -7.26 10.65 -17.41
CA ILE A 45 -8.51 10.62 -16.63
C ILE A 45 -8.26 11.42 -15.35
N SER A 46 -9.09 12.42 -15.09
CA SER A 46 -9.07 13.20 -13.86
C SER A 46 -10.37 12.97 -13.10
N LEU A 47 -10.24 12.56 -11.84
CA LEU A 47 -11.31 12.51 -10.86
C LEU A 47 -11.14 13.68 -9.90
N LEU A 48 -12.15 14.52 -9.80
CA LEU A 48 -12.25 15.60 -8.83
C LEU A 48 -13.37 15.28 -7.84
N LEU A 49 -13.06 15.37 -6.55
CA LEU A 49 -14.04 15.28 -5.45
C LEU A 49 -13.85 16.52 -4.57
N GLY A 50 -14.74 17.50 -4.72
CA GLY A 50 -14.50 18.84 -4.21
C GLY A 50 -13.23 19.41 -4.84
N GLN A 51 -12.24 19.75 -4.00
CA GLN A 51 -10.93 20.24 -4.43
C GLN A 51 -9.85 19.15 -4.48
N ASN A 52 -10.21 17.89 -4.20
CA ASN A 52 -9.28 16.78 -4.24
C ASN A 52 -9.23 16.18 -5.66
N ARG A 53 -8.04 15.84 -6.11
CA ARG A 53 -7.79 15.41 -7.48
C ARG A 53 -6.98 14.11 -7.54
N LEU A 54 -7.44 13.20 -8.39
CA LEU A 54 -6.70 12.02 -8.82
C LEU A 54 -6.59 12.06 -10.34
N ASP A 55 -5.38 12.03 -10.86
CA ASP A 55 -5.09 11.96 -12.29
C ASP A 55 -4.45 10.61 -12.62
N VAL A 56 -4.92 9.99 -13.69
CA VAL A 56 -4.37 8.73 -14.23
C VAL A 56 -4.13 8.89 -15.71
N LYS A 57 -2.94 8.51 -16.17
CA LYS A 57 -2.58 8.53 -17.61
C LYS A 57 -1.62 7.40 -17.94
N GLY A 58 -1.59 7.03 -19.22
CA GLY A 58 -0.61 6.10 -19.74
C GLY A 58 -1.21 5.02 -20.63
N THR A 59 -0.51 3.91 -20.74
CA THR A 59 -0.86 2.80 -21.61
C THR A 59 -0.73 1.47 -20.86
N LEU A 60 -1.61 0.56 -21.20
CA LEU A 60 -1.58 -0.83 -20.78
C LEU A 60 -1.73 -1.68 -22.03
N ALA A 61 -0.68 -2.39 -22.40
CA ALA A 61 -0.63 -3.29 -23.55
C ALA A 61 0.36 -4.41 -23.21
N ASP A 62 1.21 -4.82 -24.15
CA ASP A 62 2.33 -5.73 -23.86
C ASP A 62 3.26 -5.13 -22.81
N LYS A 63 3.38 -3.81 -22.83
CA LYS A 63 4.08 -3.03 -21.78
C LYS A 63 3.09 -2.18 -21.00
N ILE A 64 3.33 -2.10 -19.71
CA ILE A 64 2.64 -1.20 -18.77
C ILE A 64 3.42 0.11 -18.71
N ASN A 65 2.71 1.22 -18.89
CA ASN A 65 3.24 2.56 -18.65
C ASN A 65 2.10 3.42 -18.10
N LEU A 66 1.79 3.26 -16.82
CA LEU A 66 0.70 3.96 -16.14
C LEU A 66 1.27 4.83 -15.02
N ASP A 67 0.76 6.04 -14.93
CA ASP A 67 1.06 7.01 -13.90
C ASP A 67 -0.24 7.49 -13.25
N ALA A 68 -0.29 7.46 -11.93
CA ALA A 68 -1.34 8.04 -11.13
C ALA A 68 -0.75 9.08 -10.17
N THR A 69 -1.35 10.27 -10.11
CA THR A 69 -0.99 11.31 -9.15
C THR A 69 -2.18 11.66 -8.27
N ILE A 70 -1.93 11.83 -6.98
CA ILE A 70 -2.93 12.15 -5.97
C ILE A 70 -2.59 13.52 -5.39
N ASP A 71 -3.55 14.44 -5.46
CA ASP A 71 -3.54 15.72 -4.75
C ASP A 71 -4.87 15.86 -4.01
N ALA A 72 -4.87 15.37 -2.78
CA ALA A 72 -6.01 15.45 -1.87
C ALA A 72 -5.68 16.44 -0.74
N SER A 73 -5.54 17.69 -1.10
CA SER A 73 -5.16 18.77 -0.19
C SER A 73 -6.30 19.26 0.69
N HIS A 74 -7.53 18.83 0.44
CA HIS A 74 -8.75 19.29 1.12
C HIS A 74 -9.68 18.10 1.42
N LEU A 75 -9.20 17.10 2.17
CA LEU A 75 -9.97 15.89 2.48
C LEU A 75 -11.28 16.17 3.24
N ASN A 76 -11.34 17.26 3.99
CA ASN A 76 -12.57 17.71 4.64
C ASN A 76 -13.70 18.04 3.65
N ASN A 77 -13.38 18.36 2.40
CA ASN A 77 -14.35 18.57 1.32
C ASN A 77 -14.72 17.27 0.60
N ALA A 78 -14.06 16.16 0.90
CA ALA A 78 -14.38 14.84 0.31
C ALA A 78 -15.47 14.11 1.10
N LEU A 79 -15.28 14.00 2.41
CA LEU A 79 -16.21 13.30 3.29
C LEU A 79 -16.33 14.03 4.64
N PRO A 80 -17.54 14.12 5.22
CA PRO A 80 -17.73 14.68 6.55
C PRO A 80 -16.89 13.93 7.60
N GLY A 81 -16.16 14.70 8.43
CA GLY A 81 -15.30 14.14 9.48
C GLY A 81 -13.94 13.62 9.01
N LEU A 82 -13.68 13.58 7.70
CA LEU A 82 -12.35 13.34 7.16
C LEU A 82 -11.58 14.66 7.11
N GLY A 83 -10.32 14.67 7.48
CA GLY A 83 -9.46 15.85 7.42
C GLY A 83 -8.02 15.51 7.06
N GLY A 84 -7.26 16.55 6.71
CA GLY A 84 -5.85 16.43 6.37
C GLY A 84 -5.57 16.53 4.88
N VAL A 85 -4.35 16.16 4.54
CA VAL A 85 -3.78 16.25 3.18
C VAL A 85 -3.13 14.93 2.83
N VAL A 86 -3.39 14.42 1.62
CA VAL A 86 -2.66 13.29 1.02
C VAL A 86 -2.19 13.68 -0.37
N THR A 87 -0.91 13.52 -0.63
CA THR A 87 -0.31 13.77 -1.94
C THR A 87 0.63 12.65 -2.32
N GLY A 88 0.88 12.49 -3.61
CA GLY A 88 1.88 11.54 -4.08
C GLY A 88 1.62 11.00 -5.48
N ALA A 89 2.37 9.95 -5.80
CA ALA A 89 2.31 9.30 -7.10
C ALA A 89 2.48 7.79 -6.98
N ILE A 90 1.84 7.08 -7.90
CA ILE A 90 2.01 5.64 -8.12
C ILE A 90 2.31 5.45 -9.60
N ASN A 91 3.37 4.70 -9.91
CA ASN A 91 3.79 4.39 -11.26
C ASN A 91 3.79 2.88 -11.46
N ALA A 92 3.28 2.43 -12.60
CA ALA A 92 3.35 1.04 -13.01
C ALA A 92 4.08 0.93 -14.34
N ARG A 93 5.01 0.00 -14.43
CA ARG A 93 5.90 -0.28 -15.57
C ARG A 93 6.02 -1.79 -15.80
N GLY A 94 6.85 -2.18 -16.77
CA GLY A 94 7.12 -3.58 -17.08
C GLY A 94 6.10 -4.19 -18.01
N THR A 95 5.79 -5.47 -17.83
CA THR A 95 4.78 -6.21 -18.60
C THR A 95 3.67 -6.74 -17.68
N LEU A 96 2.58 -7.25 -18.24
CA LEU A 96 1.51 -7.89 -17.45
C LEU A 96 2.01 -9.12 -16.67
N GLN A 97 3.00 -9.82 -17.20
CA GLN A 97 3.62 -11.00 -16.55
C GLN A 97 4.69 -10.60 -15.54
N GLN A 98 5.33 -9.47 -15.75
CA GLN A 98 6.43 -8.96 -14.94
C GLN A 98 6.22 -7.46 -14.63
N PRO A 99 5.21 -7.14 -13.83
CA PRO A 99 4.92 -5.76 -13.46
C PRO A 99 5.98 -5.20 -12.49
N GLU A 100 6.19 -3.91 -12.62
CA GLU A 100 6.99 -3.09 -11.72
C GLU A 100 6.11 -1.97 -11.17
N LEU A 101 6.07 -1.81 -9.86
CA LEU A 101 5.30 -0.77 -9.19
C LEU A 101 6.22 0.11 -8.36
N GLN A 102 5.97 1.40 -8.39
CA GLN A 102 6.60 2.38 -7.52
C GLN A 102 5.52 3.26 -6.91
N ALA A 103 5.62 3.51 -5.61
CA ALA A 103 4.73 4.40 -4.87
C ALA A 103 5.53 5.38 -4.01
N ASP A 104 5.10 6.63 -4.00
CA ASP A 104 5.57 7.68 -3.09
C ASP A 104 4.36 8.48 -2.65
N LEU A 105 3.88 8.21 -1.43
CA LEU A 105 2.69 8.82 -0.85
C LEU A 105 3.05 9.52 0.46
N ASN A 106 2.51 10.71 0.66
CA ASN A 106 2.71 11.49 1.86
C ASN A 106 1.37 12.02 2.36
N GLY A 107 1.21 12.05 3.67
CA GLY A 107 0.03 12.61 4.32
C GLY A 107 0.36 13.43 5.53
N ARG A 108 -0.48 14.42 5.83
CA ARG A 108 -0.35 15.29 7.00
C ARG A 108 -1.70 15.61 7.58
N GLY A 109 -1.76 15.66 8.92
CA GLY A 109 -2.94 16.09 9.65
C GLY A 109 -4.19 15.26 9.38
N LEU A 110 -4.01 13.96 9.10
CA LEU A 110 -5.12 13.07 8.79
C LEU A 110 -6.00 12.91 10.02
N ARG A 111 -7.31 13.00 9.83
CA ARG A 111 -8.32 12.79 10.86
C ARG A 111 -9.50 12.03 10.29
N TRP A 112 -9.93 11.03 11.01
CA TRP A 112 -11.13 10.28 10.71
C TRP A 112 -11.75 9.78 12.02
N GLN A 113 -12.92 10.29 12.37
CA GLN A 113 -13.56 10.00 13.66
C GLN A 113 -12.60 10.27 14.83
N GLN A 114 -12.24 9.24 15.60
CA GLN A 114 -11.31 9.33 16.74
C GLN A 114 -9.85 9.07 16.37
N LEU A 115 -9.58 8.69 15.10
CA LEU A 115 -8.23 8.48 14.61
C LEU A 115 -7.63 9.81 14.13
N SER A 116 -6.43 10.13 14.59
CA SER A 116 -5.61 11.19 14.02
C SER A 116 -4.19 10.72 13.74
N ILE A 117 -3.60 11.22 12.65
CA ILE A 117 -2.23 10.94 12.26
C ILE A 117 -1.57 12.27 11.89
N GLY A 118 -0.52 12.64 12.59
CA GLY A 118 0.20 13.90 12.33
C GLY A 118 0.85 13.89 10.96
N SER A 119 1.57 12.83 10.61
CA SER A 119 2.09 12.63 9.26
C SER A 119 2.31 11.15 8.94
N PHE A 120 2.27 10.83 7.66
CA PHE A 120 2.80 9.56 7.16
C PHE A 120 3.58 9.77 5.86
N SER A 121 4.53 8.88 5.61
CA SER A 121 5.25 8.74 4.35
C SER A 121 5.36 7.27 4.00
N LEU A 122 4.92 6.91 2.80
CA LEU A 122 5.05 5.57 2.23
C LEU A 122 5.87 5.68 0.96
N LYS A 123 7.03 5.01 0.93
CA LYS A 123 7.86 4.87 -0.26
C LYS A 123 8.13 3.40 -0.51
N GLY A 124 7.86 2.97 -1.72
CA GLY A 124 8.04 1.57 -2.07
C GLY A 124 8.26 1.36 -3.54
N ASN A 125 8.94 0.27 -3.85
CA ASN A 125 9.01 -0.27 -5.19
C ASN A 125 8.98 -1.80 -5.11
N VAL A 126 8.37 -2.40 -6.11
CA VAL A 126 8.38 -3.84 -6.31
C VAL A 126 8.56 -4.14 -7.78
N SER A 127 9.41 -5.09 -8.09
CA SER A 127 9.65 -5.60 -9.44
C SER A 127 9.49 -7.11 -9.43
N SER A 128 8.92 -7.65 -10.50
CA SER A 128 8.74 -9.09 -10.70
C SER A 128 9.45 -9.61 -11.94
N ALA A 129 10.49 -8.91 -12.41
CA ALA A 129 11.18 -9.23 -13.67
C ALA A 129 11.82 -10.64 -13.69
N GLN A 130 12.59 -11.01 -12.68
CA GLN A 130 13.17 -12.36 -12.53
C GLN A 130 12.58 -13.10 -11.33
N GLN A 131 12.46 -12.39 -10.25
CA GLN A 131 11.80 -12.80 -9.00
C GLN A 131 11.11 -11.58 -8.41
N ILE A 132 10.11 -11.78 -7.58
CA ILE A 132 9.52 -10.65 -6.86
C ILE A 132 10.57 -10.14 -5.87
N ALA A 133 10.95 -8.89 -6.04
CA ALA A 133 11.87 -8.18 -5.17
C ALA A 133 11.43 -6.74 -4.99
N GLY A 134 11.73 -6.14 -3.86
CA GLY A 134 11.35 -4.77 -3.61
C GLY A 134 11.82 -4.20 -2.29
N LYS A 135 11.44 -2.96 -2.08
CA LYS A 135 11.65 -2.20 -0.84
C LYS A 135 10.38 -1.45 -0.48
N LEU A 136 10.09 -1.38 0.80
CA LEU A 136 9.01 -0.59 1.37
C LEU A 136 9.52 0.13 2.60
N ALA A 137 9.29 1.44 2.67
CA ALA A 137 9.54 2.26 3.84
C ALA A 137 8.24 2.98 4.22
N LEU A 138 7.71 2.70 5.41
CA LEU A 138 6.59 3.40 6.00
C LEU A 138 7.06 4.15 7.24
N ARG A 139 6.72 5.42 7.32
CA ARG A 139 6.93 6.28 8.47
C ARG A 139 5.60 6.89 8.87
N VAL A 140 5.21 6.75 10.12
CA VAL A 140 4.02 7.39 10.68
C VAL A 140 4.43 8.13 11.93
N SER A 141 3.92 9.33 12.10
CA SER A 141 4.15 10.10 13.32
C SER A 141 2.85 10.61 13.92
N GLN A 142 2.83 10.69 15.25
CA GLN A 142 1.73 11.24 16.03
C GLN A 142 0.37 10.59 15.68
N LEU A 143 0.31 9.25 15.75
CA LEU A 143 -0.94 8.53 15.62
C LEU A 143 -1.63 8.49 16.99
N GLN A 144 -2.89 8.92 17.02
CA GLN A 144 -3.73 8.87 18.21
C GLN A 144 -5.06 8.20 17.88
N GLN A 145 -5.49 7.29 18.74
CA GLN A 145 -6.81 6.68 18.68
C GLN A 145 -7.24 6.34 20.11
N ALA A 146 -8.23 7.06 20.64
CA ALA A 146 -8.64 6.92 22.05
C ALA A 146 -7.44 7.10 23.01
N ALA A 147 -7.14 6.13 23.85
CA ALA A 147 -6.01 6.14 24.78
C ALA A 147 -4.66 5.80 24.14
N LEU A 148 -4.63 5.29 22.90
CA LEU A 148 -3.41 4.94 22.20
C LEU A 148 -2.75 6.19 21.63
N LYS A 149 -1.50 6.45 22.01
CA LYS A 149 -0.68 7.57 21.52
C LYS A 149 0.65 7.03 21.00
N ILE A 150 0.76 6.88 19.71
CA ILE A 150 1.98 6.43 19.04
C ILE A 150 2.72 7.64 18.50
N SER A 151 3.91 7.91 19.03
CA SER A 151 4.74 9.01 18.56
C SER A 151 5.37 8.71 17.21
N SER A 152 5.79 7.47 16.97
CA SER A 152 6.33 7.04 15.68
C SER A 152 6.11 5.56 15.38
N ILE A 153 5.91 5.25 14.10
CA ILE A 153 6.01 3.92 13.51
C ILE A 153 7.03 3.98 12.38
N VAL A 154 8.04 3.12 12.44
CA VAL A 154 9.05 2.94 11.41
C VAL A 154 9.00 1.50 10.93
N LEU A 155 8.59 1.30 9.68
CA LEU A 155 8.58 0.01 9.03
C LEU A 155 9.48 0.07 7.81
N ASP A 156 10.46 -0.82 7.76
CA ASP A 156 11.31 -1.06 6.61
C ASP A 156 11.22 -2.53 6.20
N ALA A 157 10.86 -2.78 4.96
CA ALA A 157 10.86 -4.11 4.37
C ALA A 157 11.69 -4.09 3.09
N SER A 158 12.49 -5.12 2.86
CA SER A 158 13.30 -5.22 1.64
C SER A 158 13.69 -6.67 1.35
N GLY A 159 14.05 -6.91 0.11
CA GLY A 159 14.56 -8.20 -0.35
C GLY A 159 13.74 -8.77 -1.49
N SER A 160 13.89 -10.08 -1.68
CA SER A 160 13.15 -10.85 -2.68
C SER A 160 12.23 -11.88 -2.02
N GLU A 161 11.42 -12.55 -2.81
CA GLU A 161 10.60 -13.65 -2.29
C GLU A 161 11.44 -14.74 -1.61
N LYS A 162 12.65 -15.02 -2.11
CA LYS A 162 13.55 -16.03 -1.56
C LYS A 162 14.34 -15.55 -0.34
N GLN A 163 14.50 -14.25 -0.18
CA GLN A 163 15.21 -13.67 0.95
C GLN A 163 14.72 -12.26 1.19
N HIS A 164 13.93 -12.09 2.22
CA HIS A 164 13.37 -10.79 2.60
C HIS A 164 13.49 -10.55 4.10
N GLN A 165 13.49 -9.29 4.45
CA GLN A 165 13.53 -8.83 5.82
C GLN A 165 12.51 -7.72 6.04
N LEU A 166 11.99 -7.67 7.26
CA LEU A 166 11.13 -6.62 7.75
C LEU A 166 11.62 -6.18 9.12
N LYS A 167 11.72 -4.88 9.33
CA LYS A 167 12.01 -4.26 10.63
C LYS A 167 10.87 -3.31 10.95
N LEU A 168 10.29 -3.48 12.13
CA LEU A 168 9.25 -2.60 12.66
C LEU A 168 9.73 -2.04 14.00
N THR A 169 9.60 -0.73 14.17
CA THR A 169 9.77 -0.06 15.44
C THR A 169 8.55 0.82 15.71
N VAL A 170 8.00 0.71 16.89
CA VAL A 170 6.87 1.51 17.36
C VAL A 170 7.29 2.18 18.66
N ALA A 171 7.17 3.50 18.71
CA ALA A 171 7.35 4.28 19.92
C ALA A 171 6.02 4.92 20.31
N GLY A 172 5.58 4.73 21.55
CA GLY A 172 4.29 5.27 21.98
C GLY A 172 3.90 4.83 23.38
N GLU A 173 2.69 5.19 23.75
CA GLU A 173 2.05 4.85 25.01
C GLU A 173 0.62 4.34 24.75
N PRO A 174 0.14 3.34 25.42
CA PRO A 174 0.79 2.55 26.49
C PRO A 174 1.69 1.41 25.97
N VAL A 175 1.93 1.33 24.64
CA VAL A 175 2.69 0.24 24.02
C VAL A 175 3.79 0.81 23.14
N SER A 176 5.00 0.28 23.30
CA SER A 176 6.11 0.47 22.39
C SER A 176 6.79 -0.86 22.09
N GLY A 177 7.63 -0.90 21.05
CA GLY A 177 8.37 -2.12 20.78
C GLY A 177 9.07 -2.13 19.43
N GLN A 178 9.75 -3.22 19.19
CA GLN A 178 10.42 -3.49 17.93
C GLN A 178 10.37 -4.97 17.61
N LEU A 179 10.42 -5.29 16.33
CA LEU A 179 10.58 -6.65 15.84
C LEU A 179 11.39 -6.67 14.53
N GLN A 180 12.07 -7.77 14.30
CA GLN A 180 12.73 -8.07 13.05
C GLN A 180 12.30 -9.44 12.56
N LEU A 181 11.85 -9.51 11.32
CA LEU A 181 11.44 -10.72 10.65
C LEU A 181 12.32 -10.93 9.42
N ASN A 182 12.88 -12.13 9.27
CA ASN A 182 13.57 -12.57 8.05
C ASN A 182 12.83 -13.79 7.52
N GLY A 183 12.71 -13.90 6.20
CA GLY A 183 11.97 -15.02 5.64
C GLY A 183 12.27 -15.29 4.18
N SER A 184 11.71 -16.39 3.74
CA SER A 184 11.71 -16.84 2.35
C SER A 184 10.34 -17.42 2.00
N PHE A 185 9.91 -17.23 0.77
CA PHE A 185 8.70 -17.79 0.23
C PHE A 185 9.00 -18.71 -0.95
N ASP A 186 8.50 -19.91 -0.89
CA ASP A 186 8.57 -20.89 -1.97
C ASP A 186 7.22 -20.93 -2.70
N ARG A 187 7.21 -20.54 -3.97
CA ARG A 187 6.00 -20.53 -4.81
C ARG A 187 5.45 -21.91 -5.12
N GLN A 188 6.33 -22.91 -5.27
CA GLN A 188 5.91 -24.25 -5.66
C GLN A 188 5.14 -24.92 -4.52
N THR A 189 5.66 -24.80 -3.33
CA THR A 189 5.04 -25.37 -2.12
C THR A 189 4.08 -24.42 -1.44
N GLN A 190 4.00 -23.15 -1.88
CA GLN A 190 3.25 -22.07 -1.24
C GLN A 190 3.55 -21.97 0.27
N ARG A 191 4.82 -22.14 0.60
CA ARG A 191 5.30 -22.16 1.99
C ARG A 191 6.16 -20.92 2.25
N TRP A 192 5.86 -20.24 3.35
CA TRP A 192 6.72 -19.20 3.89
C TRP A 192 7.44 -19.72 5.13
N GLN A 193 8.75 -19.52 5.17
CA GLN A 193 9.58 -19.88 6.31
C GLN A 193 10.43 -18.69 6.72
N GLY A 194 10.59 -18.50 8.01
CA GLY A 194 11.38 -17.39 8.52
C GLY A 194 11.67 -17.46 10.00
N ALA A 195 12.22 -16.38 10.51
CA ALA A 195 12.52 -16.22 11.91
C ALA A 195 12.19 -14.82 12.41
N LEU A 196 11.59 -14.77 13.58
CA LEU A 196 11.39 -13.56 14.37
C LEU A 196 12.59 -13.40 15.30
N SER A 197 13.22 -12.23 15.30
CA SER A 197 14.39 -11.91 16.10
C SER A 197 14.35 -10.46 16.59
N ASN A 198 15.23 -10.10 17.51
CA ASN A 198 15.36 -8.73 18.03
C ASN A 198 14.00 -8.12 18.44
N THR A 199 13.15 -8.94 19.07
CA THR A 199 11.78 -8.58 19.39
C THR A 199 11.68 -8.22 20.86
N ARG A 200 11.15 -7.02 21.11
CA ARG A 200 10.87 -6.49 22.44
C ARG A 200 9.58 -5.69 22.39
N PHE A 201 8.77 -5.84 23.42
CA PHE A 201 7.57 -5.05 23.65
C PHE A 201 7.55 -4.50 25.06
N ASP A 202 7.28 -3.22 25.18
CA ASP A 202 6.99 -2.55 26.45
C ASP A 202 5.49 -2.33 26.53
N THR A 203 4.89 -2.84 27.58
CA THR A 203 3.43 -2.81 27.79
C THR A 203 3.12 -2.38 29.23
N PRO A 204 1.88 -2.01 29.56
CA PRO A 204 1.48 -1.68 30.92
C PRO A 204 1.70 -2.81 31.94
N VAL A 205 1.83 -4.06 31.49
CA VAL A 205 2.06 -5.22 32.35
C VAL A 205 3.51 -5.68 32.36
N GLY A 206 4.41 -4.96 31.72
CA GLY A 206 5.84 -5.23 31.76
C GLY A 206 6.55 -5.16 30.40
N GLU A 207 7.88 -5.24 30.46
CA GLU A 207 8.75 -5.36 29.29
C GLU A 207 8.91 -6.84 28.92
N TRP A 208 8.63 -7.16 27.67
CA TRP A 208 8.74 -8.52 27.13
C TRP A 208 9.83 -8.56 26.06
N ARG A 209 10.83 -9.39 26.28
CA ARG A 209 11.94 -9.55 25.35
C ARG A 209 12.05 -11.01 24.91
N LEU A 210 12.13 -11.21 23.61
CA LEU A 210 12.38 -12.53 23.05
C LEU A 210 13.82 -12.96 23.35
N SER A 211 14.01 -14.07 24.06
CA SER A 211 15.32 -14.54 24.53
C SER A 211 16.22 -15.04 23.39
N LYS A 212 15.61 -15.59 22.32
CA LYS A 212 16.30 -16.10 21.13
C LYS A 212 15.38 -16.01 19.91
N ALA A 213 15.96 -16.07 18.72
CA ALA A 213 15.16 -16.10 17.49
C ALA A 213 14.20 -17.30 17.46
N VAL A 214 12.99 -17.05 16.98
CA VAL A 214 11.91 -18.03 16.87
C VAL A 214 11.64 -18.33 15.42
N SER A 215 11.69 -19.60 15.03
CA SER A 215 11.31 -20.03 13.69
C SER A 215 9.81 -19.97 13.49
N LEU A 216 9.41 -19.50 12.32
CA LEU A 216 8.03 -19.44 11.87
C LEU A 216 7.92 -20.20 10.55
N ASP A 217 6.88 -20.99 10.41
CA ASP A 217 6.58 -21.77 9.22
C ASP A 217 5.09 -21.64 8.90
N TYR A 218 4.78 -21.05 7.76
CA TYR A 218 3.42 -20.90 7.28
C TYR A 218 3.21 -21.66 5.98
N LYS A 219 2.25 -22.57 5.97
CA LYS A 219 1.85 -23.36 4.79
C LYS A 219 0.47 -22.88 4.30
N ASN A 220 0.44 -22.17 3.20
CA ASN A 220 -0.78 -21.58 2.67
C ASN A 220 -1.82 -22.64 2.25
N VAL A 221 -1.41 -23.74 1.68
CA VAL A 221 -2.30 -24.84 1.27
C VAL A 221 -3.06 -25.43 2.46
N GLN A 222 -2.39 -25.57 3.60
CA GLN A 222 -2.95 -26.13 4.83
C GLN A 222 -3.52 -25.04 5.75
N LYS A 223 -3.25 -23.76 5.47
CA LYS A 223 -3.55 -22.61 6.33
C LYS A 223 -3.05 -22.79 7.78
N THR A 224 -1.87 -23.41 7.92
CA THR A 224 -1.26 -23.71 9.21
C THR A 224 -0.07 -22.81 9.48
N ILE A 225 0.05 -22.34 10.70
CA ILE A 225 1.22 -21.62 11.21
C ILE A 225 1.85 -22.49 12.29
N THR A 226 3.14 -22.80 12.14
CA THR A 226 3.93 -23.48 13.15
C THR A 226 4.92 -22.49 13.72
N VAL A 227 4.93 -22.36 15.05
CA VAL A 227 5.84 -21.49 15.79
C VAL A 227 6.82 -22.37 16.54
N GLY A 228 8.11 -22.13 16.37
CA GLY A 228 9.15 -22.86 17.08
C GLY A 228 9.14 -22.56 18.59
N THR A 229 9.90 -23.33 19.33
CA THR A 229 10.04 -23.13 20.79
C THR A 229 10.56 -21.72 21.07
N HIS A 230 9.85 -21.00 21.93
CA HIS A 230 10.16 -19.62 22.28
C HIS A 230 10.06 -19.41 23.81
N CYS A 231 10.80 -18.41 24.26
CA CYS A 231 10.75 -17.96 25.66
C CYS A 231 10.81 -16.44 25.67
N TRP A 232 9.93 -15.84 26.45
CA TRP A 232 9.91 -14.41 26.70
C TRP A 232 10.45 -14.16 28.10
N LEU A 233 11.31 -13.17 28.21
CA LEU A 233 11.82 -12.65 29.48
C LEU A 233 11.02 -11.38 29.81
N ASN A 234 10.59 -11.32 31.04
CA ASN A 234 9.92 -10.15 31.64
C ASN A 234 10.87 -9.50 32.63
#